data_07084cc13992a6d34b61df61f486ee5a
#
_entry.id   07084cc13992a6d34b61df61f486ee5a
#
_cell.length_a   1.000
_cell.length_b   1.000
_cell.length_c   1.000
_cell.angle_alpha   90.00
_cell.angle_beta   90.00
_cell.angle_gamma   90.00
#
_symmetry.space_group_name_H-M   'P 1'
#
loop_
_entity.id
_entity.type
_entity.pdbx_description
1 polymer ?
#
loop_
_entity_poly.entity_id
_entity_poly.type
_entity_poly.pdbx_seq_one_letter_code
_entity_poly.pdbx_strand_id
1 'polypeptide(L)'
;LEMVLKNIPNTKDPIKDKYKWYVLLEFSSSSKNSMRAQMETLFEMALKKNIVCDGVIAESSQQRKELWVLRDGLNEAQKPEGGSIKHDVSIPINNVSKFINNATIQVEKFVPDSRVVAFGHIGDGNIHFNISQPIKSNKSEFLEKWESVNKIVFNIVNDLNGSFSAEHGIGKLKREELKLYNPEIEVSLMRSIKNTFDPKNILNPGKVL
;
A
#
# COMPACT_ATOMS: atom_id res chain seq x y z
N LEU A 1 2.10 3.12 11.92
CA LEU A 1 1.86 2.54 13.24
C LEU A 1 1.14 3.54 14.17
N GLU A 2 1.61 4.78 14.32
CA GLU A 2 1.05 5.79 15.26
C GLU A 2 -0.47 5.99 15.14
N MET A 3 -1.01 6.06 13.91
CA MET A 3 -2.46 6.18 13.70
C MET A 3 -3.22 4.97 14.24
N VAL A 4 -2.65 3.76 14.13
CA VAL A 4 -3.27 2.55 14.67
C VAL A 4 -3.29 2.59 16.18
N LEU A 5 -2.16 2.90 16.81
CA LEU A 5 -2.06 3.01 18.27
C LEU A 5 -2.99 4.08 18.84
N LYS A 6 -3.23 5.16 18.09
CA LYS A 6 -4.13 6.26 18.49
C LYS A 6 -5.60 5.89 18.32
N ASN A 7 -5.97 5.24 17.21
CA ASN A 7 -7.36 5.16 16.74
C ASN A 7 -7.98 3.75 16.85
N ILE A 8 -7.17 2.70 17.09
CA ILE A 8 -7.67 1.34 17.25
C ILE A 8 -7.59 0.93 18.73
N PRO A 9 -8.72 0.63 19.36
CA PRO A 9 -8.75 0.25 20.78
C PRO A 9 -7.90 -0.99 21.08
N ASN A 10 -7.37 -1.06 22.29
CA ASN A 10 -6.63 -2.20 22.82
C ASN A 10 -5.36 -2.57 22.04
N THR A 11 -4.81 -1.66 21.23
CA THR A 11 -3.51 -1.82 20.59
C THR A 11 -2.38 -1.33 21.49
N LYS A 12 -1.23 -1.98 21.38
CA LYS A 12 -0.01 -1.60 22.10
C LYS A 12 1.16 -1.64 21.14
N ASP A 13 2.09 -0.72 21.32
CA ASP A 13 3.36 -0.75 20.58
C ASP A 13 4.20 -1.91 21.12
N PRO A 14 4.57 -2.89 20.27
CA PRO A 14 5.40 -4.00 20.69
C PRO A 14 6.87 -3.62 20.86
N ILE A 15 7.28 -2.45 20.35
CA ILE A 15 8.67 -1.97 20.33
C ILE A 15 8.72 -0.64 21.09
N LYS A 16 9.71 -0.50 21.98
CA LYS A 16 9.83 0.69 22.83
C LYS A 16 10.20 1.95 22.05
N ASP A 17 11.15 1.81 21.14
CA ASP A 17 11.67 2.93 20.36
C ASP A 17 10.87 3.11 19.06
N LYS A 18 10.84 4.34 18.54
CA LYS A 18 10.15 4.66 17.31
C LYS A 18 11.06 4.56 16.11
N TYR A 19 10.58 3.87 15.06
CA TYR A 19 11.30 3.69 13.80
C TYR A 19 10.49 4.23 12.64
N LYS A 20 11.18 4.58 11.56
CA LYS A 20 10.53 5.08 10.33
C LYS A 20 9.71 4.00 9.64
N TRP A 21 10.18 2.75 9.68
CA TRP A 21 9.57 1.61 9.00
C TRP A 21 9.45 0.41 9.93
N TYR A 22 8.36 -0.31 9.77
CA TYR A 22 8.08 -1.55 10.50
C TYR A 22 7.76 -2.64 9.49
N VAL A 23 8.28 -3.85 9.73
CA VAL A 23 8.03 -5.03 8.90
C VAL A 23 7.43 -6.11 9.77
N LEU A 24 6.27 -6.62 9.40
CA LEU A 24 5.69 -7.82 9.99
C LEU A 24 6.06 -9.01 9.13
N LEU A 25 6.72 -10.00 9.74
CA LEU A 25 7.09 -11.25 9.09
C LEU A 25 6.34 -12.41 9.74
N GLU A 26 5.76 -13.27 8.92
CA GLU A 26 5.18 -14.53 9.37
C GLU A 26 5.82 -15.69 8.62
N PHE A 27 6.26 -16.69 9.37
CA PHE A 27 6.79 -17.93 8.81
C PHE A 27 5.77 -19.04 8.99
N SER A 28 5.57 -19.84 7.95
CA SER A 28 4.78 -21.06 8.01
C SER A 28 5.59 -22.24 7.49
N SER A 29 5.45 -23.40 8.12
CA SER A 29 6.11 -24.65 7.70
C SER A 29 5.23 -25.83 8.01
N SER A 30 5.27 -26.84 7.17
CA SER A 30 4.68 -28.17 7.45
C SER A 30 5.51 -29.00 8.45
N SER A 31 6.77 -28.62 8.69
CA SER A 31 7.65 -29.27 9.67
C SER A 31 7.48 -28.66 11.06
N LYS A 32 7.30 -29.49 12.08
CA LYS A 32 7.19 -29.03 13.47
C LYS A 32 8.50 -28.53 14.06
N ASN A 33 9.64 -28.82 13.43
CA ASN A 33 10.97 -28.53 13.97
C ASN A 33 11.53 -27.25 13.34
N SER A 34 12.01 -26.36 14.20
CA SER A 34 12.95 -25.27 13.90
C SER A 34 12.45 -23.93 13.33
N MET A 35 11.15 -23.67 13.16
CA MET A 35 10.72 -22.33 12.68
C MET A 35 11.24 -21.21 13.60
N ARG A 36 11.10 -21.37 14.91
CA ARG A 36 11.59 -20.37 15.87
C ARG A 36 13.08 -20.13 15.74
N ALA A 37 13.87 -21.19 15.71
CA ALA A 37 15.32 -21.08 15.57
C ALA A 37 15.73 -20.44 14.24
N GLN A 38 14.99 -20.70 13.15
CA GLN A 38 15.22 -20.06 11.86
C GLN A 38 14.91 -18.55 11.91
N MET A 39 13.80 -18.16 12.56
CA MET A 39 13.45 -16.75 12.76
C MET A 39 14.49 -16.03 13.62
N GLU A 40 14.90 -16.62 14.74
CA GLU A 40 15.95 -16.09 15.62
C GLU A 40 17.26 -15.89 14.86
N THR A 41 17.68 -16.91 14.10
CA THR A 41 18.89 -16.83 13.25
C THR A 41 18.80 -15.73 12.22
N LEU A 42 17.66 -15.62 11.51
CA LEU A 42 17.45 -14.56 10.52
C LEU A 42 17.51 -13.18 11.17
N PHE A 43 16.86 -13.03 12.31
CA PHE A 43 16.82 -11.78 13.04
C PHE A 43 18.20 -11.36 13.55
N GLU A 44 18.95 -12.29 14.15
CA GLU A 44 20.34 -12.04 14.56
C GLU A 44 21.24 -11.64 13.39
N MET A 45 21.09 -12.30 12.24
CA MET A 45 21.85 -11.94 11.04
C MET A 45 21.49 -10.53 10.53
N ALA A 46 20.22 -10.16 10.55
CA ALA A 46 19.74 -8.86 10.15
C ALA A 46 20.26 -7.74 11.08
N LEU A 47 20.26 -7.99 12.40
CA LEU A 47 20.85 -7.07 13.39
C LEU A 47 22.36 -6.92 13.17
N LYS A 48 23.10 -8.02 13.03
CA LYS A 48 24.57 -8.00 12.79
C LYS A 48 24.95 -7.24 11.52
N LYS A 49 24.08 -7.27 10.49
CA LYS A 49 24.28 -6.55 9.22
C LYS A 49 23.72 -5.11 9.25
N ASN A 50 23.18 -4.65 10.36
CA ASN A 50 22.51 -3.34 10.51
C ASN A 50 21.36 -3.12 9.49
N ILE A 51 20.69 -4.19 9.07
CA ILE A 51 19.50 -4.14 8.20
C ILE A 51 18.26 -3.84 9.06
N VAL A 52 18.23 -4.35 10.28
CA VAL A 52 17.18 -4.16 11.29
C VAL A 52 17.78 -3.51 12.52
N CYS A 53 17.06 -2.60 13.16
CA CYS A 53 17.52 -1.91 14.38
C CYS A 53 16.99 -2.59 15.65
N ASP A 54 15.77 -3.13 15.60
CA ASP A 54 15.07 -3.72 16.74
C ASP A 54 13.96 -4.65 16.24
N GLY A 55 13.40 -5.47 17.13
CA GLY A 55 12.25 -6.31 16.81
C GLY A 55 11.81 -7.21 17.95
N VAL A 56 10.63 -7.78 17.79
CA VAL A 56 10.04 -8.73 18.74
C VAL A 56 9.56 -9.98 18.01
N ILE A 57 9.64 -11.11 18.68
CA ILE A 57 9.10 -12.37 18.19
C ILE A 57 7.89 -12.75 19.05
N ALA A 58 6.75 -12.99 18.42
CA ALA A 58 5.56 -13.44 19.13
C ALA A 58 5.78 -14.83 19.74
N GLU A 59 5.49 -14.97 21.02
CA GLU A 59 5.67 -16.22 21.78
C GLU A 59 4.36 -16.98 21.99
N SER A 60 3.25 -16.36 21.64
CA SER A 60 1.92 -16.95 21.78
C SER A 60 1.01 -16.58 20.60
N SER A 61 -0.04 -17.38 20.39
CA SER A 61 -1.07 -17.07 19.42
C SER A 61 -1.77 -15.72 19.69
N GLN A 62 -1.83 -15.31 20.95
CA GLN A 62 -2.39 -14.01 21.32
C GLN A 62 -1.49 -12.87 20.87
N GLN A 63 -0.20 -12.94 21.15
CA GLN A 63 0.77 -11.92 20.67
C GLN A 63 0.83 -11.85 19.14
N ARG A 64 0.78 -13.01 18.47
CA ARG A 64 0.66 -13.04 17.00
C ARG A 64 -0.55 -12.27 16.51
N LYS A 65 -1.74 -12.48 17.10
CA LYS A 65 -2.95 -11.76 16.76
C LYS A 65 -2.80 -10.25 17.01
N GLU A 66 -2.20 -9.85 18.11
CA GLU A 66 -1.95 -8.45 18.46
C GLU A 66 -1.05 -7.77 17.43
N LEU A 67 0.01 -8.43 16.94
CA LEU A 67 0.85 -7.92 15.85
C LEU A 67 0.07 -7.76 14.54
N TRP A 68 -0.78 -8.74 14.19
CA TRP A 68 -1.64 -8.64 13.02
C TRP A 68 -2.67 -7.51 13.12
N VAL A 69 -3.25 -7.27 14.30
CA VAL A 69 -4.16 -6.13 14.52
C VAL A 69 -3.49 -4.80 14.18
N LEU A 70 -2.20 -4.64 14.48
CA LEU A 70 -1.47 -3.43 14.11
C LEU A 70 -1.37 -3.27 12.58
N ARG A 71 -1.20 -4.37 11.84
CA ARG A 71 -1.13 -4.34 10.37
C ARG A 71 -2.52 -4.17 9.72
N ASP A 72 -3.49 -4.95 10.16
CA ASP A 72 -4.84 -4.96 9.58
C ASP A 72 -5.63 -3.70 9.93
N GLY A 73 -5.35 -3.11 11.07
CA GLY A 73 -5.97 -1.88 11.55
C GLY A 73 -5.62 -0.61 10.76
N LEU A 74 -4.64 -0.65 9.85
CA LEU A 74 -4.16 0.53 9.13
C LEU A 74 -5.26 1.24 8.32
N ASN A 75 -6.15 0.51 7.67
CA ASN A 75 -7.25 1.11 6.92
C ASN A 75 -8.29 1.79 7.81
N GLU A 76 -8.67 1.14 8.91
CA GLU A 76 -9.64 1.67 9.87
C GLU A 76 -9.07 2.87 10.63
N ALA A 77 -7.80 2.81 11.01
CA ALA A 77 -7.12 3.87 11.75
C ALA A 77 -7.08 5.21 11.01
N GLN A 78 -7.18 5.21 9.68
CA GLN A 78 -7.19 6.42 8.86
C GLN A 78 -8.56 7.11 8.81
N LYS A 79 -9.67 6.41 9.08
CA LYS A 79 -11.03 6.97 8.97
C LYS A 79 -11.27 8.21 9.82
N PRO A 80 -10.90 8.24 11.12
CA PRO A 80 -11.07 9.41 11.96
C PRO A 80 -10.09 10.55 11.66
N GLU A 81 -9.10 10.33 10.81
CA GLU A 81 -8.08 11.33 10.46
C GLU A 81 -8.53 12.31 9.35
N GLY A 82 -9.74 12.15 8.82
CA GLY A 82 -10.33 13.05 7.83
C GLY A 82 -10.35 12.47 6.41
N GLY A 83 -10.22 13.34 5.39
CA GLY A 83 -10.16 12.93 3.99
C GLY A 83 -8.89 12.15 3.68
N SER A 84 -9.01 11.16 2.79
CA SER A 84 -7.87 10.38 2.32
C SER A 84 -7.98 10.13 0.82
N ILE A 85 -6.90 10.39 0.09
CA ILE A 85 -6.73 10.01 -1.32
C ILE A 85 -5.91 8.73 -1.32
N LYS A 86 -6.50 7.65 -1.85
CA LYS A 86 -5.96 6.30 -1.71
C LYS A 86 -5.50 5.73 -3.04
N HIS A 87 -4.30 5.19 -3.03
CA HIS A 87 -3.72 4.49 -4.17
C HIS A 87 -3.40 3.05 -3.78
N ASP A 88 -3.69 2.15 -4.69
CA ASP A 88 -3.36 0.74 -4.64
C ASP A 88 -2.52 0.44 -5.89
N VAL A 89 -1.20 0.43 -5.71
CA VAL A 89 -0.23 0.33 -6.81
C VAL A 89 0.69 -0.86 -6.62
N SER A 90 1.23 -1.36 -7.71
CA SER A 90 2.28 -2.38 -7.71
C SER A 90 3.56 -1.80 -8.30
N ILE A 91 4.67 -1.97 -7.58
CA ILE A 91 5.98 -1.43 -7.95
C ILE A 91 6.99 -2.58 -7.96
N PRO A 92 7.89 -2.69 -8.96
CA PRO A 92 9.00 -3.63 -8.87
C PRO A 92 9.73 -3.48 -7.53
N ILE A 93 9.95 -4.59 -6.83
CA ILE A 93 10.40 -4.61 -5.42
C ILE A 93 11.62 -3.71 -5.17
N ASN A 94 12.60 -3.75 -6.09
CA ASN A 94 13.82 -2.93 -6.02
C ASN A 94 13.56 -1.42 -6.15
N ASN A 95 12.38 -1.01 -6.65
CA ASN A 95 11.97 0.38 -6.84
C ASN A 95 11.01 0.88 -5.74
N VAL A 96 10.53 0.03 -4.84
CA VAL A 96 9.53 0.40 -3.81
C VAL A 96 10.01 1.58 -2.96
N SER A 97 11.24 1.52 -2.45
CA SER A 97 11.79 2.63 -1.64
C SER A 97 11.89 3.93 -2.44
N LYS A 98 12.32 3.86 -3.70
CA LYS A 98 12.41 5.00 -4.62
C LYS A 98 11.03 5.58 -4.90
N PHE A 99 10.03 4.73 -5.14
CA PHE A 99 8.64 5.14 -5.32
C PHE A 99 8.13 5.92 -4.12
N ILE A 100 8.19 5.31 -2.93
CA ILE A 100 7.63 5.93 -1.71
C ILE A 100 8.28 7.29 -1.44
N ASN A 101 9.62 7.38 -1.55
CA ASN A 101 10.33 8.63 -1.31
C ASN A 101 9.95 9.70 -2.34
N ASN A 102 9.96 9.39 -3.63
CA ASN A 102 9.65 10.36 -4.69
C ASN A 102 8.19 10.80 -4.62
N ALA A 103 7.26 9.86 -4.44
CA ALA A 103 5.85 10.17 -4.35
C ALA A 103 5.55 11.04 -3.12
N THR A 104 6.14 10.73 -1.97
CA THR A 104 6.00 11.55 -0.75
C THR A 104 6.46 12.98 -1.00
N ILE A 105 7.68 13.18 -1.52
CA ILE A 105 8.23 14.52 -1.78
C ILE A 105 7.34 15.31 -2.75
N GLN A 106 6.89 14.69 -3.85
CA GLN A 106 6.08 15.40 -4.83
C GLN A 106 4.66 15.70 -4.33
N VAL A 107 4.06 14.79 -3.58
CA VAL A 107 2.75 15.00 -2.98
C VAL A 107 2.82 16.09 -1.89
N GLU A 108 3.80 16.06 -1.01
CA GLU A 108 3.98 17.09 0.03
C GLU A 108 4.27 18.48 -0.55
N LYS A 109 5.00 18.54 -1.69
CA LYS A 109 5.20 19.78 -2.42
C LYS A 109 3.90 20.35 -2.99
N PHE A 110 2.98 19.49 -3.47
CA PHE A 110 1.68 19.89 -4.03
C PHE A 110 0.63 20.14 -2.94
N VAL A 111 0.64 19.34 -1.88
CA VAL A 111 -0.25 19.47 -0.71
C VAL A 111 0.62 19.51 0.54
N PRO A 112 1.10 20.70 0.94
CA PRO A 112 1.90 20.87 2.16
C PRO A 112 1.17 20.32 3.39
N ASP A 113 1.92 19.77 4.33
CA ASP A 113 1.43 19.15 5.57
C ASP A 113 0.50 17.96 5.39
N SER A 114 0.36 17.43 4.17
CA SER A 114 -0.32 16.15 3.96
C SER A 114 0.46 15.01 4.63
N ARG A 115 -0.28 13.99 5.08
CA ARG A 115 0.31 12.88 5.85
C ARG A 115 0.26 11.61 5.03
N VAL A 116 1.40 11.18 4.52
CA VAL A 116 1.51 9.94 3.75
C VAL A 116 1.48 8.73 4.68
N VAL A 117 0.62 7.77 4.34
CA VAL A 117 0.51 6.46 4.99
C VAL A 117 0.75 5.38 3.94
N ALA A 118 2.00 4.95 3.85
CA ALA A 118 2.41 3.90 2.92
C ALA A 118 2.53 2.56 3.65
N PHE A 119 1.86 1.53 3.15
CA PHE A 119 1.92 0.16 3.66
C PHE A 119 1.55 -0.82 2.55
N GLY A 120 1.88 -2.09 2.72
CA GLY A 120 1.57 -3.07 1.66
C GLY A 120 2.28 -4.40 1.90
N HIS A 121 2.42 -5.16 0.82
CA HIS A 121 3.11 -6.44 0.79
C HIS A 121 4.39 -6.30 -0.02
N ILE A 122 5.53 -6.20 0.66
CA ILE A 122 6.81 -5.98 -0.02
C ILE A 122 7.20 -7.14 -0.95
N GLY A 123 6.70 -8.35 -0.68
CA GLY A 123 7.06 -9.55 -1.44
C GLY A 123 6.54 -9.54 -2.89
N ASP A 124 5.45 -8.85 -3.19
CA ASP A 124 4.87 -8.70 -4.52
C ASP A 124 4.87 -7.24 -5.02
N GLY A 125 5.42 -6.33 -4.22
CA GLY A 125 5.51 -4.91 -4.56
C GLY A 125 4.18 -4.16 -4.48
N ASN A 126 3.13 -4.75 -3.90
CA ASN A 126 1.87 -4.05 -3.66
C ASN A 126 2.04 -2.99 -2.57
N ILE A 127 1.68 -1.76 -2.89
CA ILE A 127 1.77 -0.62 -1.99
C ILE A 127 0.45 0.15 -1.99
N HIS A 128 -0.19 0.19 -0.84
CA HIS A 128 -1.23 1.16 -0.54
C HIS A 128 -0.54 2.49 -0.17
N PHE A 129 -0.56 3.42 -1.08
CA PHE A 129 0.01 4.74 -0.88
C PHE A 129 -1.12 5.73 -0.64
N ASN A 130 -1.47 5.92 0.61
CA ASN A 130 -2.59 6.75 1.03
C ASN A 130 -2.09 8.11 1.50
N ILE A 131 -2.79 9.16 1.11
CA ILE A 131 -2.50 10.52 1.54
C ILE A 131 -3.67 11.00 2.39
N SER A 132 -3.44 11.20 3.67
CA SER A 132 -4.40 11.81 4.58
C SER A 132 -4.27 13.33 4.53
N GLN A 133 -5.40 14.02 4.66
CA GLN A 133 -5.43 15.49 4.66
C GLN A 133 -4.52 16.08 5.76
N PRO A 134 -4.04 17.32 5.59
CA PRO A 134 -3.40 18.07 6.67
C PRO A 134 -4.32 18.20 7.88
N ILE A 135 -3.74 18.19 9.08
CA ILE A 135 -4.51 18.38 10.32
C ILE A 135 -5.19 19.76 10.25
N LYS A 136 -6.50 19.80 10.56
CA LYS A 136 -7.34 21.02 10.53
C LYS A 136 -7.70 21.56 9.14
N SER A 137 -7.34 20.86 8.04
CA SER A 137 -7.80 21.25 6.71
C SER A 137 -9.26 20.86 6.45
N ASN A 138 -9.91 21.53 5.51
CA ASN A 138 -11.24 21.17 5.04
C ASN A 138 -11.16 19.89 4.19
N LYS A 139 -12.02 18.91 4.50
CA LYS A 139 -12.07 17.62 3.80
C LYS A 139 -12.46 17.78 2.33
N SER A 140 -13.45 18.62 2.01
CA SER A 140 -13.91 18.81 0.63
C SER A 140 -12.85 19.45 -0.23
N GLU A 141 -12.21 20.53 0.24
CA GLU A 141 -11.11 21.21 -0.44
C GLU A 141 -9.91 20.29 -0.68
N PHE A 142 -9.63 19.40 0.27
CA PHE A 142 -8.57 18.40 0.12
C PHE A 142 -8.94 17.39 -0.98
N LEU A 143 -10.17 16.89 -0.99
CA LEU A 143 -10.62 15.90 -1.96
C LEU A 143 -10.78 16.46 -3.39
N GLU A 144 -10.95 17.77 -3.58
CA GLU A 144 -10.90 18.42 -4.89
C GLU A 144 -9.53 18.26 -5.58
N LYS A 145 -8.48 17.98 -4.81
CA LYS A 145 -7.13 17.73 -5.35
C LYS A 145 -6.92 16.28 -5.83
N TRP A 146 -7.95 15.44 -5.77
CA TRP A 146 -7.90 14.01 -6.07
C TRP A 146 -7.23 13.70 -7.42
N GLU A 147 -7.71 14.31 -8.49
CA GLU A 147 -7.19 14.06 -9.85
C GLU A 147 -5.72 14.48 -9.99
N SER A 148 -5.36 15.63 -9.44
CA SER A 148 -3.98 16.13 -9.50
C SER A 148 -3.03 15.25 -8.71
N VAL A 149 -3.44 14.79 -7.54
CA VAL A 149 -2.64 13.87 -6.70
C VAL A 149 -2.52 12.51 -7.38
N ASN A 150 -3.61 11.96 -7.95
CA ASN A 150 -3.56 10.72 -8.72
C ASN A 150 -2.56 10.82 -9.88
N LYS A 151 -2.59 11.92 -10.63
CA LYS A 151 -1.67 12.14 -11.74
C LYS A 151 -0.20 12.16 -11.28
N ILE A 152 0.09 12.81 -10.17
CA ILE A 152 1.45 12.81 -9.58
C ILE A 152 1.89 11.38 -9.26
N VAL A 153 1.07 10.64 -8.53
CA VAL A 153 1.41 9.29 -8.08
C VAL A 153 1.53 8.32 -9.25
N PHE A 154 0.56 8.33 -10.18
CA PHE A 154 0.55 7.39 -11.31
C PHE A 154 1.64 7.66 -12.33
N ASN A 155 2.06 8.91 -12.53
CA ASN A 155 3.24 9.21 -13.34
C ASN A 155 4.49 8.56 -12.75
N ILE A 156 4.71 8.68 -11.44
CA ILE A 156 5.87 8.07 -10.78
C ILE A 156 5.80 6.53 -10.86
N VAL A 157 4.60 5.95 -10.71
CA VAL A 157 4.37 4.52 -10.87
C VAL A 157 4.79 4.07 -12.27
N ASN A 158 4.31 4.77 -13.30
CA ASN A 158 4.62 4.49 -14.70
C ASN A 158 6.13 4.61 -14.99
N ASP A 159 6.78 5.68 -14.52
CA ASP A 159 8.22 5.90 -14.69
C ASP A 159 9.09 4.81 -14.05
N LEU A 160 8.53 4.10 -13.06
CA LEU A 160 9.19 3.00 -12.36
C LEU A 160 8.74 1.62 -12.87
N ASN A 161 8.04 1.56 -14.01
CA ASN A 161 7.48 0.34 -14.59
C ASN A 161 6.55 -0.41 -13.62
N GLY A 162 5.77 0.32 -12.85
CA GLY A 162 4.75 -0.20 -11.95
C GLY A 162 3.36 -0.26 -12.59
N SER A 163 2.38 -0.72 -11.82
CA SER A 163 0.97 -0.69 -12.19
C SER A 163 0.20 0.23 -11.22
N PHE A 164 -0.65 1.09 -11.78
CA PHE A 164 -1.52 1.99 -11.01
C PHE A 164 -2.74 1.28 -10.39
N SER A 165 -2.86 -0.03 -10.58
CA SER A 165 -3.88 -0.86 -9.94
C SER A 165 -3.34 -2.24 -9.66
N ALA A 166 -3.06 -2.54 -8.39
CA ALA A 166 -2.52 -3.82 -7.95
C ALA A 166 -3.64 -4.85 -7.67
N GLU A 167 -4.48 -4.60 -6.66
CA GLU A 167 -5.51 -5.54 -6.19
C GLU A 167 -6.94 -5.10 -6.56
N HIS A 168 -7.20 -3.78 -6.61
CA HIS A 168 -8.56 -3.25 -6.73
C HIS A 168 -9.14 -3.31 -8.16
N GLY A 169 -8.29 -3.49 -9.16
CA GLY A 169 -8.68 -3.46 -10.57
C GLY A 169 -9.03 -2.05 -11.07
N ILE A 170 -9.40 -1.97 -12.33
CA ILE A 170 -9.69 -0.72 -13.05
C ILE A 170 -11.11 -0.22 -12.74
N GLY A 171 -12.08 -1.11 -12.81
CA GLY A 171 -13.47 -0.79 -12.59
C GLY A 171 -13.99 0.31 -13.50
N LYS A 172 -14.73 1.26 -12.91
CA LYS A 172 -15.25 2.45 -13.61
C LYS A 172 -14.32 3.65 -13.47
N LEU A 173 -13.64 3.77 -12.32
CA LEU A 173 -12.95 4.98 -11.92
C LEU A 173 -11.59 5.19 -12.61
N LYS A 174 -10.90 4.11 -12.99
CA LYS A 174 -9.54 4.16 -13.54
C LYS A 174 -9.50 3.91 -15.07
N ARG A 175 -10.61 4.10 -15.77
CA ARG A 175 -10.71 3.82 -17.22
C ARG A 175 -9.87 4.80 -18.06
N GLU A 176 -9.82 6.05 -17.66
CA GLU A 176 -9.02 7.04 -18.37
C GLU A 176 -7.53 6.83 -18.09
N GLU A 177 -7.17 6.43 -16.89
CA GLU A 177 -5.82 6.02 -16.54
C GLU A 177 -5.38 4.78 -17.34
N LEU A 178 -6.28 3.81 -17.54
CA LEU A 178 -5.99 2.64 -18.39
C LEU A 178 -5.59 3.06 -19.81
N LYS A 179 -6.30 4.02 -20.38
CA LYS A 179 -5.99 4.53 -21.73
C LYS A 179 -4.71 5.35 -21.78
N LEU A 180 -4.41 6.06 -20.68
CA LEU A 180 -3.27 6.96 -20.59
C LEU A 180 -1.95 6.21 -20.37
N TYR A 181 -1.95 5.19 -19.51
CA TYR A 181 -0.74 4.53 -19.04
C TYR A 181 -0.48 3.17 -19.71
N ASN A 182 -1.48 2.53 -20.33
CA ASN A 182 -1.28 1.29 -21.04
C ASN A 182 -1.06 1.52 -22.54
N PRO A 183 -0.20 0.70 -23.19
CA PRO A 183 -0.03 0.74 -24.63
C PRO A 183 -1.35 0.53 -25.37
N GLU A 184 -1.57 1.26 -26.47
CA GLU A 184 -2.81 1.16 -27.26
C GLU A 184 -3.09 -0.27 -27.72
N ILE A 185 -2.03 -1.03 -28.04
CA ILE A 185 -2.17 -2.44 -28.45
C ILE A 185 -2.78 -3.30 -27.35
N GLU A 186 -2.41 -3.10 -26.09
CA GLU A 186 -2.97 -3.84 -24.96
C GLU A 186 -4.44 -3.53 -24.78
N VAL A 187 -4.82 -2.25 -24.81
CA VAL A 187 -6.22 -1.83 -24.71
C VAL A 187 -7.05 -2.36 -25.87
N SER A 188 -6.48 -2.42 -27.09
CA SER A 188 -7.11 -3.00 -28.28
C SER A 188 -7.34 -4.51 -28.11
N LEU A 189 -6.34 -5.24 -27.61
CA LEU A 189 -6.48 -6.67 -27.32
C LEU A 189 -7.54 -6.95 -26.24
N MET A 190 -7.57 -6.15 -25.17
CA MET A 190 -8.61 -6.24 -24.14
C MET A 190 -10.01 -6.06 -24.74
N ARG A 191 -10.20 -5.09 -25.66
CA ARG A 191 -11.47 -4.88 -26.38
C ARG A 191 -11.83 -6.07 -27.26
N SER A 192 -10.86 -6.64 -27.96
CA SER A 192 -11.09 -7.81 -28.80
C SER A 192 -11.55 -9.02 -27.98
N ILE A 193 -10.92 -9.27 -26.83
CA ILE A 193 -11.33 -10.31 -25.88
C ILE A 193 -12.74 -10.03 -25.37
N LYS A 194 -13.01 -8.81 -24.92
CA LYS A 194 -14.34 -8.39 -24.44
C LYS A 194 -15.41 -8.65 -25.51
N ASN A 195 -15.17 -8.21 -26.74
CA ASN A 195 -16.13 -8.37 -27.84
C ASN A 195 -16.37 -9.83 -28.23
N THR A 196 -15.36 -10.70 -28.08
CA THR A 196 -15.49 -12.13 -28.34
C THR A 196 -16.45 -12.79 -27.36
N PHE A 197 -16.35 -12.45 -26.06
CA PHE A 197 -17.20 -13.05 -25.03
C PHE A 197 -18.52 -12.30 -24.80
N ASP A 198 -18.57 -11.03 -25.11
CA ASP A 198 -19.74 -10.18 -24.87
C ASP A 198 -20.02 -9.24 -26.05
N PRO A 199 -20.37 -9.80 -27.22
CA PRO A 199 -20.61 -9.00 -28.43
C PRO A 199 -21.79 -8.01 -28.28
N LYS A 200 -22.69 -8.25 -27.32
CA LYS A 200 -23.84 -7.38 -27.04
C LYS A 200 -23.55 -6.33 -25.94
N ASN A 201 -22.35 -6.36 -25.35
CA ASN A 201 -21.92 -5.49 -24.26
C ASN A 201 -22.91 -5.41 -23.09
N ILE A 202 -23.43 -6.57 -22.66
CA ILE A 202 -24.37 -6.68 -21.55
C ILE A 202 -23.69 -7.07 -20.23
N LEU A 203 -22.45 -7.57 -20.28
CA LEU A 203 -21.68 -7.95 -19.10
C LEU A 203 -20.87 -6.76 -18.59
N ASN A 204 -21.25 -6.23 -17.42
CA ASN A 204 -20.59 -5.10 -16.76
C ASN A 204 -20.29 -3.91 -17.71
N PRO A 205 -21.27 -3.34 -18.42
CA PRO A 205 -21.04 -2.27 -19.37
C PRO A 205 -20.41 -1.06 -18.67
N GLY A 206 -19.41 -0.45 -19.35
CA GLY A 206 -18.71 0.72 -18.80
C GLY A 206 -17.78 0.42 -17.62
N LYS A 207 -17.35 -0.81 -17.43
CA LYS A 207 -16.29 -1.21 -16.49
C LYS A 207 -15.07 -1.67 -17.29
N VAL A 208 -13.89 -1.25 -16.86
CA VAL A 208 -12.58 -1.49 -17.48
C VAL A 208 -12.45 -0.81 -18.83
N LEU A 209 -13.32 -1.11 -19.79
CA LEU A 209 -13.31 -0.64 -21.19
C LEU A 209 -14.55 0.20 -21.53
#